data_c4041292dbbbbe6a1cdca91167d1c4cf
#
_entry.id   c4041292dbbbbe6a1cdca91167d1c4cf
#
_cell.length_a   1.000
_cell.length_b   1.000
_cell.length_c   1.000
_cell.angle_alpha   90.00
_cell.angle_beta   90.00
_cell.angle_gamma   90.00
#
_symmetry.space_group_name_H-M   'P 1'
#
loop_
_entity.id
_entity.type
_entity.pdbx_description
1 polymer ?
#
loop_
_entity_poly.entity_id
_entity_poly.type
_entity_poly.pdbx_seq_one_letter_code
_entity_poly.pdbx_strand_id
1 'polypeptide(L)'
;EGELERLFSKIDRISDGYTIVIAGNIPNTMPDDVYERILERIKGKDVRIVVDATKKLLLNALKYKPFLIKPNRQELSEMFGVEINTEDDIEKYAKELQKLGAKNVLISLGGDGAMLIDEFGKRHKAGVLKEKVINTVGSGDSMVAGFVAGYEKTKSYPYALKLGSVCGNATAFLDG
;
A
#
# COMPACT_ATOMS: atom_id res chain seq x y z
N GLU A 1 24.81 -11.41 6.61
CA GLU A 1 23.98 -12.28 7.49
C GLU A 1 23.58 -11.58 8.79
N GLY A 2 24.48 -10.88 9.49
CA GLY A 2 24.17 -10.25 10.78
C GLY A 2 23.09 -9.16 10.76
N GLU A 3 22.96 -8.38 9.67
CA GLU A 3 21.95 -7.33 9.58
C GLU A 3 20.53 -7.91 9.39
N LEU A 4 20.39 -8.98 8.61
CA LEU A 4 19.11 -9.64 8.40
C LEU A 4 18.61 -10.31 9.69
N GLU A 5 19.52 -10.93 10.46
CA GLU A 5 19.19 -11.50 11.77
C GLU A 5 18.77 -10.42 12.78
N ARG A 6 19.42 -9.25 12.74
CA ARG A 6 19.00 -8.10 13.55
C ARG A 6 17.61 -7.60 13.18
N LEU A 7 17.30 -7.55 11.88
CA LEU A 7 15.95 -7.21 11.40
C LEU A 7 14.93 -8.20 11.94
N PHE A 8 15.16 -9.49 11.75
CA PHE A 8 14.25 -10.53 12.21
C PHE A 8 14.05 -10.53 13.74
N SER A 9 15.10 -10.30 14.51
CA SER A 9 15.00 -10.16 15.96
C SER A 9 14.10 -8.99 16.40
N LYS A 10 14.06 -7.89 15.59
CA LYS A 10 13.12 -6.78 15.83
C LYS A 10 11.69 -7.17 15.47
N ILE A 11 11.51 -7.85 14.33
CA ILE A 11 10.19 -8.33 13.88
C ILE A 11 9.59 -9.32 14.88
N ASP A 12 10.38 -10.22 15.45
CA ASP A 12 9.92 -11.20 16.46
C ASP A 12 9.37 -10.54 17.72
N ARG A 13 9.82 -9.31 18.05
CA ARG A 13 9.36 -8.53 19.21
C ARG A 13 8.09 -7.73 18.95
N ILE A 14 7.58 -7.70 17.70
CA ILE A 14 6.33 -7.01 17.39
C ILE A 14 5.18 -7.70 18.12
N SER A 15 4.39 -6.91 18.85
CA SER A 15 3.23 -7.35 19.62
C SER A 15 1.93 -7.09 18.86
N ASP A 16 0.83 -7.60 19.38
CA ASP A 16 -0.52 -7.29 18.90
C ASP A 16 -0.81 -5.78 18.95
N GLY A 17 -1.66 -5.31 18.04
CA GLY A 17 -2.06 -3.91 17.94
C GLY A 17 -1.10 -3.04 17.12
N TYR A 18 0.04 -3.54 16.67
CA TYR A 18 0.97 -2.80 15.83
C TYR A 18 0.50 -2.73 14.37
N THR A 19 0.94 -1.68 13.68
CA THR A 19 0.88 -1.60 12.21
C THR A 19 2.29 -1.71 11.67
N ILE A 20 2.53 -2.67 10.78
CA ILE A 20 3.79 -2.81 10.05
C ILE A 20 3.58 -2.35 8.62
N VAL A 21 4.47 -1.48 8.15
CA VAL A 21 4.50 -1.02 6.76
C VAL A 21 5.73 -1.61 6.09
N ILE A 22 5.52 -2.35 5.02
CA ILE A 22 6.56 -2.93 4.17
C ILE A 22 6.48 -2.19 2.84
N ALA A 23 7.48 -1.34 2.58
CA ALA A 23 7.52 -0.49 1.39
C ALA A 23 8.85 -0.60 0.65
N GLY A 24 8.81 -0.33 -0.66
CA GLY A 24 9.96 -0.27 -1.54
C GLY A 24 10.35 -1.61 -2.17
N ASN A 25 11.57 -1.66 -2.69
CA ASN A 25 12.16 -2.83 -3.35
C ASN A 25 13.14 -3.55 -2.43
N ILE A 26 13.30 -4.84 -2.65
CA ILE A 26 14.34 -5.63 -1.98
C ILE A 26 15.68 -5.31 -2.64
N PRO A 27 16.71 -4.85 -1.88
CA PRO A 27 18.04 -4.66 -2.42
C PRO A 27 18.61 -5.99 -2.95
N ASN A 28 19.38 -5.94 -4.05
CA ASN A 28 20.01 -7.13 -4.66
C ASN A 28 20.92 -7.91 -3.71
N THR A 29 21.32 -7.31 -2.59
CA THR A 29 22.13 -7.95 -1.54
C THR A 29 21.30 -8.74 -0.53
N MET A 30 19.98 -8.67 -0.58
CA MET A 30 19.07 -9.42 0.27
C MET A 30 18.37 -10.56 -0.49
N PRO A 31 17.95 -11.62 0.22
CA PRO A 31 17.15 -12.68 -0.39
C PRO A 31 15.82 -12.14 -0.94
N ASP A 32 15.41 -12.62 -2.11
CA ASP A 32 14.15 -12.22 -2.77
C ASP A 32 12.90 -12.53 -1.93
N ASP A 33 13.01 -13.42 -0.96
CA ASP A 33 11.93 -13.87 -0.08
C ASP A 33 11.86 -13.10 1.26
N VAL A 34 12.67 -12.06 1.44
CA VAL A 34 12.75 -11.34 2.73
C VAL A 34 11.38 -10.83 3.21
N TYR A 35 10.53 -10.34 2.33
CA TYR A 35 9.18 -9.88 2.68
C TYR A 35 8.31 -11.03 3.17
N GLU A 36 8.35 -12.17 2.51
CA GLU A 36 7.62 -13.37 2.94
C GLU A 36 8.13 -13.86 4.30
N ARG A 37 9.44 -13.86 4.52
CA ARG A 37 10.04 -14.22 5.81
C ARG A 37 9.64 -13.27 6.94
N ILE A 38 9.50 -11.97 6.67
CA ILE A 38 8.97 -11.00 7.63
C ILE A 38 7.51 -11.32 7.96
N LEU A 39 6.69 -11.52 6.91
CA LEU A 39 5.25 -11.75 7.07
C LEU A 39 4.95 -13.09 7.78
N GLU A 40 5.75 -14.13 7.53
CA GLU A 40 5.61 -15.40 8.23
C GLU A 40 5.90 -15.29 9.74
N ARG A 41 6.86 -14.43 10.14
CA ARG A 41 7.21 -14.20 11.56
C ARG A 41 6.13 -13.48 12.36
N ILE A 42 5.28 -12.69 11.70
CA ILE A 42 4.17 -11.98 12.33
C ILE A 42 2.82 -12.69 12.13
N LYS A 43 2.82 -13.80 11.43
CA LYS A 43 1.64 -14.63 11.21
C LYS A 43 1.03 -15.11 12.53
N GLY A 44 -0.28 -14.93 12.69
CA GLY A 44 -1.01 -15.28 13.91
C GLY A 44 -1.00 -14.21 15.01
N LYS A 45 -0.24 -13.12 14.82
CA LYS A 45 -0.33 -11.92 15.67
C LYS A 45 -1.42 -10.99 15.14
N ASP A 46 -2.08 -10.24 16.01
CA ASP A 46 -3.02 -9.17 15.62
C ASP A 46 -2.26 -7.92 15.19
N VAL A 47 -1.58 -8.03 14.05
CA VAL A 47 -0.77 -6.96 13.45
C VAL A 47 -1.41 -6.52 12.15
N ARG A 48 -1.56 -5.21 11.98
CA ARG A 48 -2.03 -4.66 10.71
C ARG A 48 -0.87 -4.57 9.71
N ILE A 49 -1.01 -5.28 8.59
CA ILE A 49 0.01 -5.37 7.54
C ILE A 49 -0.35 -4.39 6.42
N VAL A 50 0.58 -3.51 6.07
CA VAL A 50 0.48 -2.60 4.93
C VAL A 50 1.64 -2.92 3.98
N VAL A 51 1.33 -3.11 2.68
CA VAL A 51 2.34 -3.45 1.67
C VAL A 51 2.27 -2.48 0.51
N ASP A 52 3.37 -1.77 0.29
CA ASP A 52 3.61 -0.90 -0.86
C ASP A 52 4.88 -1.38 -1.58
N ALA A 53 4.74 -2.39 -2.42
CA ALA A 53 5.84 -3.09 -3.07
C ALA A 53 5.53 -3.36 -4.54
N THR A 54 6.57 -3.68 -5.29
CA THR A 54 6.42 -4.03 -6.71
C THR A 54 5.69 -5.34 -6.92
N LYS A 55 5.09 -5.51 -8.09
CA LYS A 55 4.20 -6.57 -8.56
C LYS A 55 4.38 -7.94 -7.89
N LYS A 56 5.55 -8.56 -8.07
CA LYS A 56 5.82 -9.92 -7.56
C LYS A 56 5.78 -9.97 -6.03
N LEU A 57 6.38 -8.97 -5.38
CA LEU A 57 6.44 -8.90 -3.92
C LEU A 57 5.06 -8.67 -3.32
N LEU A 58 4.26 -7.79 -3.96
CA LEU A 58 2.88 -7.52 -3.55
C LEU A 58 2.02 -8.77 -3.69
N LEU A 59 2.06 -9.46 -4.84
CA LEU A 59 1.28 -10.67 -5.07
C LEU A 59 1.64 -11.78 -4.08
N ASN A 60 2.93 -11.97 -3.77
CA ASN A 60 3.38 -12.93 -2.76
C ASN A 60 2.88 -12.59 -1.35
N ALA A 61 2.67 -11.29 -1.05
CA ALA A 61 2.18 -10.85 0.25
C ALA A 61 0.67 -11.10 0.45
N LEU A 62 -0.13 -11.27 -0.63
CA LEU A 62 -1.59 -11.40 -0.54
C LEU A 62 -2.05 -12.58 0.30
N LYS A 63 -1.31 -13.70 0.28
CA LYS A 63 -1.60 -14.89 1.12
C LYS A 63 -1.59 -14.60 2.63
N TYR A 64 -0.95 -13.48 3.06
CA TYR A 64 -0.93 -13.03 4.46
C TYR A 64 -2.04 -12.03 4.78
N LYS A 65 -2.97 -11.81 3.86
CA LYS A 65 -4.16 -10.96 4.01
C LYS A 65 -3.84 -9.54 4.50
N PRO A 66 -2.99 -8.78 3.78
CA PRO A 66 -2.62 -7.44 4.18
C PRO A 66 -3.86 -6.55 4.36
N PHE A 67 -3.82 -5.70 5.39
CA PHE A 67 -4.86 -4.70 5.64
C PHE A 67 -4.96 -3.69 4.51
N LEU A 68 -3.80 -3.27 3.97
CA LEU A 68 -3.72 -2.31 2.86
C LEU A 68 -2.63 -2.71 1.89
N ILE A 69 -2.93 -2.61 0.61
CA ILE A 69 -1.95 -2.60 -0.48
C ILE A 69 -2.14 -1.32 -1.32
N LYS A 70 -1.04 -0.83 -1.94
CA LYS A 70 -1.10 0.39 -2.76
C LYS A 70 -0.45 0.20 -4.14
N PRO A 71 -1.10 -0.44 -5.10
CA PRO A 71 -0.66 -0.37 -6.50
C PRO A 71 -1.02 0.98 -7.14
N ASN A 72 -0.28 1.40 -8.16
CA ASN A 72 -0.75 2.41 -9.09
C ASN A 72 -1.54 1.78 -10.26
N ARG A 73 -2.16 2.62 -11.12
CA ARG A 73 -2.96 2.15 -12.26
C ARG A 73 -2.13 1.25 -13.21
N GLN A 74 -0.88 1.63 -13.49
CA GLN A 74 0.00 0.88 -14.38
C GLN A 74 0.38 -0.47 -13.76
N GLU A 75 0.76 -0.50 -12.49
CA GLU A 75 1.07 -1.74 -11.77
C GLU A 75 -0.11 -2.68 -11.76
N LEU A 76 -1.33 -2.15 -11.51
CA LEU A 76 -2.56 -2.93 -11.55
C LEU A 76 -2.80 -3.54 -12.95
N SER A 77 -2.62 -2.74 -14.01
CA SER A 77 -2.69 -3.17 -15.41
C SER A 77 -1.72 -4.32 -15.70
N GLU A 78 -0.49 -4.16 -15.26
CA GLU A 78 0.58 -5.12 -15.49
C GLU A 78 0.43 -6.41 -14.68
N MET A 79 -0.14 -6.35 -13.45
CA MET A 79 -0.41 -7.55 -12.63
C MET A 79 -1.42 -8.49 -13.31
N PHE A 80 -2.39 -7.92 -14.02
CA PHE A 80 -3.44 -8.70 -14.67
C PHE A 80 -3.23 -8.87 -16.19
N GLY A 81 -2.20 -8.23 -16.77
CA GLY A 81 -1.92 -8.30 -18.20
C GLY A 81 -3.04 -7.68 -19.07
N VAL A 82 -3.68 -6.61 -18.59
CA VAL A 82 -4.83 -5.95 -19.23
C VAL A 82 -4.64 -4.44 -19.28
N GLU A 83 -5.36 -3.77 -20.18
CA GLU A 83 -5.48 -2.32 -20.14
C GLU A 83 -6.56 -1.90 -19.14
N ILE A 84 -6.25 -0.90 -18.32
CA ILE A 84 -7.17 -0.32 -17.33
C ILE A 84 -7.40 1.14 -17.72
N ASN A 85 -8.53 1.40 -18.36
CA ASN A 85 -8.86 2.70 -18.93
C ASN A 85 -9.95 3.45 -18.14
N THR A 86 -10.81 2.72 -17.44
CA THR A 86 -11.96 3.28 -16.73
C THR A 86 -11.86 3.06 -15.23
N GLU A 87 -12.63 3.84 -14.46
CA GLU A 87 -12.75 3.65 -13.02
C GLU A 87 -13.39 2.30 -12.66
N ASP A 88 -14.28 1.80 -13.50
CA ASP A 88 -14.94 0.51 -13.29
C ASP A 88 -13.94 -0.64 -13.53
N ASP A 89 -12.99 -0.48 -14.47
CA ASP A 89 -11.88 -1.42 -14.62
C ASP A 89 -11.00 -1.44 -13.37
N ILE A 90 -10.66 -0.25 -12.83
CA ILE A 90 -9.88 -0.14 -11.58
C ILE A 90 -10.60 -0.85 -10.44
N GLU A 91 -11.89 -0.58 -10.25
CA GLU A 91 -12.69 -1.24 -9.21
C GLU A 91 -12.73 -2.76 -9.40
N LYS A 92 -12.97 -3.22 -10.63
CA LYS A 92 -13.01 -4.65 -10.96
C LYS A 92 -11.71 -5.36 -10.56
N TYR A 93 -10.55 -4.85 -10.99
CA TYR A 93 -9.27 -5.49 -10.72
C TYR A 93 -8.78 -5.30 -9.28
N ALA A 94 -9.15 -4.19 -8.63
CA ALA A 94 -8.95 -4.05 -7.19
C ALA A 94 -9.72 -5.12 -6.39
N LYS A 95 -10.96 -5.43 -6.79
CA LYS A 95 -11.74 -6.52 -6.18
C LYS A 95 -11.13 -7.91 -6.46
N GLU A 96 -10.46 -8.11 -7.60
CA GLU A 96 -9.70 -9.35 -7.81
C GLU A 96 -8.52 -9.47 -6.83
N LEU A 97 -7.81 -8.38 -6.54
CA LEU A 97 -6.77 -8.37 -5.49
C LEU A 97 -7.34 -8.65 -4.09
N GLN A 98 -8.57 -8.19 -3.82
CA GLN A 98 -9.26 -8.54 -2.56
C GLN A 98 -9.58 -10.05 -2.49
N LYS A 99 -10.03 -10.66 -3.57
CA LYS A 99 -10.26 -12.13 -3.63
C LYS A 99 -8.96 -12.91 -3.40
N LEU A 100 -7.81 -12.36 -3.80
CA LEU A 100 -6.50 -12.95 -3.55
C LEU A 100 -5.98 -12.72 -2.13
N GLY A 101 -6.64 -11.85 -1.33
CA GLY A 101 -6.35 -11.71 0.09
C GLY A 101 -6.23 -10.28 0.62
N ALA A 102 -6.06 -9.25 -0.20
CA ALA A 102 -6.01 -7.87 0.28
C ALA A 102 -7.33 -7.47 0.94
N LYS A 103 -7.30 -6.82 2.09
CA LYS A 103 -8.53 -6.25 2.69
C LYS A 103 -8.91 -4.94 2.02
N ASN A 104 -7.98 -4.02 1.92
CA ASN A 104 -8.18 -2.71 1.30
C ASN A 104 -7.19 -2.51 0.17
N VAL A 105 -7.65 -1.97 -0.96
CA VAL A 105 -6.81 -1.66 -2.12
C VAL A 105 -6.86 -0.17 -2.41
N LEU A 106 -5.75 0.52 -2.17
CA LEU A 106 -5.56 1.94 -2.45
C LEU A 106 -4.84 2.07 -3.80
N ILE A 107 -5.49 2.66 -4.78
CA ILE A 107 -4.93 2.84 -6.12
C ILE A 107 -4.55 4.31 -6.31
N SER A 108 -3.27 4.57 -6.54
CA SER A 108 -2.80 5.90 -6.91
C SER A 108 -3.01 6.14 -8.42
N LEU A 109 -3.59 7.29 -8.76
CA LEU A 109 -4.00 7.64 -10.11
C LEU A 109 -3.24 8.86 -10.66
N GLY A 110 -2.13 9.24 -10.02
CA GLY A 110 -1.35 10.42 -10.38
C GLY A 110 -2.19 11.69 -10.33
N GLY A 111 -2.24 12.43 -11.44
CA GLY A 111 -3.03 13.65 -11.58
C GLY A 111 -4.54 13.49 -11.41
N ASP A 112 -5.06 12.27 -11.42
CA ASP A 112 -6.48 11.94 -11.21
C ASP A 112 -6.81 11.65 -9.72
N GLY A 113 -5.81 11.70 -8.84
CA GLY A 113 -5.97 11.49 -7.40
C GLY A 113 -5.78 10.05 -6.97
N ALA A 114 -6.70 9.54 -6.16
CA ALA A 114 -6.64 8.17 -5.64
C ALA A 114 -8.02 7.55 -5.49
N MET A 115 -8.08 6.23 -5.62
CA MET A 115 -9.26 5.42 -5.38
C MET A 115 -8.95 4.37 -4.31
N LEU A 116 -9.89 4.14 -3.42
CA LEU A 116 -9.84 3.05 -2.45
C LEU A 116 -11.03 2.12 -2.66
N ILE A 117 -10.76 0.82 -2.72
CA ILE A 117 -11.77 -0.21 -2.51
C ILE A 117 -11.55 -0.76 -1.10
N ASP A 118 -12.50 -0.48 -0.20
CA ASP A 118 -12.40 -0.88 1.20
C ASP A 118 -12.76 -2.37 1.39
N GLU A 119 -12.50 -2.90 2.58
CA GLU A 119 -12.73 -4.31 2.91
C GLU A 119 -14.20 -4.77 2.78
N PHE A 120 -15.14 -3.82 2.65
CA PHE A 120 -16.55 -4.09 2.38
C PHE A 120 -16.88 -4.02 0.89
N GLY A 121 -15.89 -3.80 0.03
CA GLY A 121 -16.04 -3.66 -1.42
C GLY A 121 -16.59 -2.31 -1.87
N LYS A 122 -16.65 -1.31 -0.98
CA LYS A 122 -17.13 0.03 -1.30
C LYS A 122 -16.03 0.88 -1.92
N ARG A 123 -16.38 1.58 -3.00
CA ARG A 123 -15.50 2.52 -3.71
C ARG A 123 -15.52 3.90 -3.04
N HIS A 124 -14.33 4.45 -2.79
CA HIS A 124 -14.12 5.82 -2.34
C HIS A 124 -13.12 6.49 -3.28
N LYS A 125 -13.27 7.81 -3.45
CA LYS A 125 -12.39 8.61 -4.31
C LYS A 125 -11.89 9.85 -3.57
N ALA A 126 -10.64 10.24 -3.85
CA ALA A 126 -10.07 11.52 -3.45
C ALA A 126 -9.41 12.14 -4.67
N GLY A 127 -9.72 13.42 -4.91
CA GLY A 127 -9.07 14.19 -5.96
C GLY A 127 -7.68 14.66 -5.57
N VAL A 128 -7.03 15.39 -6.49
CA VAL A 128 -5.76 16.08 -6.27
C VAL A 128 -5.99 17.54 -5.89
N LEU A 129 -5.04 18.10 -5.16
CA LEU A 129 -4.88 19.56 -5.06
C LEU A 129 -4.32 20.06 -6.40
N LYS A 130 -4.91 21.16 -6.92
CA LYS A 130 -4.48 21.76 -8.19
C LYS A 130 -3.26 22.65 -7.98
N GLU A 131 -2.10 22.04 -7.84
CA GLU A 131 -0.80 22.73 -7.74
C GLU A 131 0.18 22.13 -8.74
N LYS A 132 1.27 22.85 -9.01
CA LYS A 132 2.31 22.35 -9.92
C LYS A 132 3.09 21.22 -9.26
N VAL A 133 3.05 20.04 -9.88
CA VAL A 133 3.89 18.91 -9.47
C VAL A 133 5.36 19.24 -9.76
N ILE A 134 6.21 19.11 -8.75
CA ILE A 134 7.67 19.36 -8.84
C ILE A 134 8.40 18.03 -8.85
N ASN A 135 8.13 17.15 -7.86
CA ASN A 135 8.79 15.86 -7.74
C ASN A 135 7.83 14.82 -7.14
N THR A 136 7.68 13.68 -7.79
CA THR A 136 6.78 12.61 -7.33
C THR A 136 7.45 11.55 -6.44
N VAL A 137 8.75 11.65 -6.20
CA VAL A 137 9.48 10.71 -5.33
C VAL A 137 8.96 10.83 -3.90
N GLY A 138 8.66 9.69 -3.26
CA GLY A 138 8.11 9.63 -1.91
C GLY A 138 6.62 9.99 -1.79
N SER A 139 5.97 10.46 -2.86
CA SER A 139 4.54 10.78 -2.86
C SER A 139 3.67 9.56 -2.52
N GLY A 140 4.05 8.38 -3.02
CA GLY A 140 3.39 7.11 -2.68
C GLY A 140 3.53 6.74 -1.21
N ASP A 141 4.75 6.86 -0.67
CA ASP A 141 5.02 6.58 0.75
C ASP A 141 4.26 7.53 1.66
N SER A 142 4.24 8.82 1.32
CA SER A 142 3.47 9.84 2.05
C SER A 142 1.97 9.58 2.00
N MET A 143 1.45 9.09 0.87
CA MET A 143 0.04 8.68 0.74
C MET A 143 -0.28 7.51 1.67
N VAL A 144 0.57 6.50 1.74
CA VAL A 144 0.41 5.35 2.65
C VAL A 144 0.46 5.82 4.09
N ALA A 145 1.44 6.64 4.46
CA ALA A 145 1.59 7.17 5.81
C ALA A 145 0.37 7.98 6.26
N GLY A 146 -0.10 8.89 5.41
CA GLY A 146 -1.31 9.69 5.65
C GLY A 146 -2.57 8.83 5.78
N PHE A 147 -2.72 7.80 4.93
CA PHE A 147 -3.84 6.87 5.01
C PHE A 147 -3.83 6.10 6.34
N VAL A 148 -2.69 5.52 6.72
CA VAL A 148 -2.56 4.76 7.97
C VAL A 148 -2.85 5.65 9.17
N ALA A 149 -2.25 6.84 9.24
CA ALA A 149 -2.48 7.79 10.33
C ALA A 149 -3.95 8.22 10.42
N GLY A 150 -4.59 8.50 9.28
CA GLY A 150 -6.00 8.88 9.22
C GLY A 150 -6.92 7.76 9.68
N TYR A 151 -6.65 6.53 9.25
CA TYR A 151 -7.42 5.36 9.66
C TYR A 151 -7.24 5.04 11.15
N GLU A 152 -6.00 5.10 11.66
CA GLU A 152 -5.76 4.88 13.10
C GLU A 152 -6.54 5.85 13.97
N LYS A 153 -6.57 7.12 13.56
CA LYS A 153 -7.24 8.20 14.30
C LYS A 153 -8.77 8.10 14.29
N THR A 154 -9.36 7.71 13.17
CA THR A 154 -10.81 7.87 12.95
C THR A 154 -11.55 6.58 12.65
N LYS A 155 -10.85 5.52 12.25
CA LYS A 155 -11.39 4.28 11.67
C LYS A 155 -12.32 4.52 10.46
N SER A 156 -12.17 5.67 9.80
CA SER A 156 -12.97 6.10 8.65
C SER A 156 -12.16 5.98 7.36
N TYR A 157 -12.57 5.12 6.44
CA TYR A 157 -11.94 4.98 5.13
C TYR A 157 -11.97 6.25 4.28
N PRO A 158 -13.10 7.00 4.19
CA PRO A 158 -13.12 8.26 3.47
C PRO A 158 -12.14 9.30 4.03
N TYR A 159 -12.02 9.40 5.36
CA TYR A 159 -11.07 10.31 5.98
C TYR A 159 -9.63 9.87 5.75
N ALA A 160 -9.34 8.59 5.93
CA ALA A 160 -8.02 8.02 5.68
C ALA A 160 -7.55 8.25 4.24
N LEU A 161 -8.42 7.98 3.26
CA LEU A 161 -8.14 8.23 1.84
C LEU A 161 -7.86 9.72 1.57
N LYS A 162 -8.68 10.61 2.12
CA LYS A 162 -8.51 12.06 1.94
C LYS A 162 -7.18 12.53 2.53
N LEU A 163 -6.84 12.11 3.74
CA LEU A 163 -5.58 12.48 4.38
C LEU A 163 -4.38 11.90 3.61
N GLY A 164 -4.45 10.63 3.19
CA GLY A 164 -3.42 10.02 2.35
C GLY A 164 -3.20 10.77 1.04
N SER A 165 -4.28 11.12 0.33
CA SER A 165 -4.21 11.90 -0.90
C SER A 165 -3.57 13.27 -0.68
N VAL A 166 -3.93 13.98 0.39
CA VAL A 166 -3.34 15.28 0.74
C VAL A 166 -1.85 15.14 1.04
N CYS A 167 -1.43 14.15 1.83
CA CYS A 167 -0.01 13.92 2.13
C CYS A 167 0.80 13.60 0.87
N GLY A 168 0.29 12.71 0.00
CA GLY A 168 0.95 12.38 -1.25
C GLY A 168 1.08 13.57 -2.19
N ASN A 169 0.02 14.39 -2.32
CA ASN A 169 0.05 15.61 -3.13
C ASN A 169 1.02 16.64 -2.55
N ALA A 170 1.00 16.87 -1.23
CA ALA A 170 1.92 17.81 -0.57
C ALA A 170 3.38 17.46 -0.83
N THR A 171 3.74 16.16 -0.77
CA THR A 171 5.09 15.70 -1.11
C THR A 171 5.42 15.95 -2.58
N ALA A 172 4.46 15.76 -3.50
CA ALA A 172 4.68 15.98 -4.93
C ALA A 172 4.89 17.47 -5.30
N PHE A 173 4.55 18.39 -4.44
CA PHE A 173 4.74 19.85 -4.62
C PHE A 173 6.04 20.39 -4.03
N LEU A 174 6.85 19.57 -3.39
CA LEU A 174 8.13 19.95 -2.79
C LEU A 174 9.31 19.49 -3.64
N ASP A 175 10.43 20.18 -3.50
CA ASP A 175 11.68 19.85 -4.22
C ASP A 175 12.39 18.59 -3.69
N GLY A 176 11.93 17.97 -2.62
CA GLY A 176 12.51 16.78 -1.99
C GLY A 176 13.23 17.06 -0.71
#